data_60d1cae20236e043a4a0950aa4d4097d
#
_entry.id   60d1cae20236e043a4a0950aa4d4097d
#
_cell.length_a   1.000
_cell.length_b   1.000
_cell.length_c   1.000
_cell.angle_alpha   90.00
_cell.angle_beta   90.00
_cell.angle_gamma   90.00
#
_symmetry.space_group_name_H-M   'P 1'
#
loop_
_entity.id
_entity.type
_entity.pdbx_description
1 polymer ?
#
loop_
_entity_poly.entity_id
_entity_poly.type
_entity_poly.pdbx_seq_one_letter_code
_entity_poly.pdbx_strand_id
1 'polypeptide(L)'
;MSTTPQYAASPKTGIVAISTANANRDGTGTLGTVFTAAANGSRIDRIIVTATGTTTAGTIRLYIHNGTTAYLYDEVSVDAITPSGTVSAFRYDNTNVNITIPTGYSLRASTANAETFNVIAMGGDY
;
A
#
# COMPACT_ATOMS: atom_id res chain seq x y z
N MET A 1 4.19 28.60 8.23
CA MET A 1 3.21 28.09 7.26
C MET A 1 3.58 28.57 5.88
N SER A 2 3.60 27.70 4.90
CA SER A 2 3.84 28.09 3.50
C SER A 2 2.58 28.73 2.92
N THR A 3 2.74 29.83 2.22
CA THR A 3 1.64 30.51 1.51
C THR A 3 1.61 30.18 0.01
N THR A 4 2.54 29.36 -0.45
CA THR A 4 2.63 28.93 -1.85
C THR A 4 2.46 27.42 -1.95
N PRO A 5 1.97 26.91 -3.09
CA PRO A 5 1.94 25.47 -3.31
C PRO A 5 3.33 24.86 -3.14
N GLN A 6 3.38 23.68 -2.52
CA GLN A 6 4.64 23.01 -2.25
C GLN A 6 4.66 21.66 -2.94
N TYR A 7 5.72 21.40 -3.69
CA TYR A 7 5.98 20.11 -4.31
C TYR A 7 6.85 19.25 -3.40
N ALA A 8 6.78 17.94 -3.57
CA ALA A 8 7.66 17.03 -2.85
C ALA A 8 9.11 17.31 -3.23
N ALA A 9 9.96 17.47 -2.22
CA ALA A 9 11.36 17.83 -2.40
C ALA A 9 12.24 16.63 -2.74
N SER A 10 11.90 15.45 -2.24
CA SER A 10 12.69 14.24 -2.39
C SER A 10 11.82 13.07 -2.85
N PRO A 11 12.20 12.34 -3.89
CA PRO A 11 11.47 11.14 -4.29
C PRO A 11 11.58 10.08 -3.19
N LYS A 12 10.52 9.28 -3.04
CA LYS A 12 10.46 8.23 -2.03
C LYS A 12 9.67 7.04 -2.54
N THR A 13 10.19 5.85 -2.26
CA THR A 13 9.51 4.59 -2.54
C THR A 13 9.46 3.77 -1.27
N GLY A 14 8.25 3.44 -0.82
CA GLY A 14 8.01 2.51 0.28
C GLY A 14 7.70 1.13 -0.26
N ILE A 15 8.24 0.09 0.37
CA ILE A 15 8.07 -1.30 -0.07
C ILE A 15 7.86 -2.18 1.16
N VAL A 16 6.88 -3.09 1.06
CA VAL A 16 6.69 -4.15 2.06
C VAL A 16 6.18 -5.42 1.39
N ALA A 17 6.63 -6.57 1.87
CA ALA A 17 6.05 -7.86 1.51
C ALA A 17 5.02 -8.25 2.58
N ILE A 18 3.82 -8.61 2.16
CA ILE A 18 2.76 -9.08 3.07
C ILE A 18 2.39 -10.51 2.72
N SER A 19 2.16 -11.35 3.73
CA SER A 19 1.86 -12.78 3.53
C SER A 19 0.99 -13.39 4.62
N THR A 20 0.70 -12.67 5.69
CA THR A 20 -0.11 -13.16 6.80
C THR A 20 -1.58 -12.88 6.55
N ALA A 21 -2.41 -13.92 6.57
CA ALA A 21 -3.84 -13.79 6.35
C ALA A 21 -4.49 -12.89 7.41
N ASN A 22 -5.29 -11.93 6.95
CA ASN A 22 -6.03 -11.01 7.79
C ASN A 22 -7.37 -10.68 7.12
N ALA A 23 -8.46 -11.18 7.68
CA ALA A 23 -9.80 -11.01 7.11
C ALA A 23 -10.48 -9.72 7.58
N ASN A 24 -9.86 -8.94 8.46
CA ASN A 24 -10.48 -7.77 9.07
C ASN A 24 -10.46 -6.56 8.14
N ARG A 25 -11.49 -5.74 8.23
CA ARG A 25 -11.61 -4.45 7.54
C ARG A 25 -11.54 -3.25 8.49
N ASP A 26 -11.45 -3.51 9.79
CA ASP A 26 -11.48 -2.49 10.84
C ASP A 26 -10.10 -1.97 11.24
N GLY A 27 -9.05 -2.39 10.53
CA GLY A 27 -7.68 -1.96 10.82
C GLY A 27 -6.98 -2.80 11.87
N THR A 28 -7.62 -3.85 12.40
CA THR A 28 -7.00 -4.77 13.36
C THR A 28 -6.32 -5.94 12.65
N GLY A 29 -5.52 -6.70 13.39
CA GLY A 29 -4.75 -7.81 12.86
C GLY A 29 -3.41 -7.37 12.29
N THR A 30 -2.76 -8.27 11.55
CA THR A 30 -1.43 -8.00 10.99
C THR A 30 -1.52 -7.08 9.79
N LEU A 31 -0.85 -5.93 9.88
CA LEU A 31 -0.71 -4.96 8.79
C LEU A 31 0.77 -4.74 8.51
N GLY A 32 1.14 -4.74 7.24
CA GLY A 32 2.49 -4.36 6.81
C GLY A 32 2.58 -2.86 6.57
N THR A 33 3.64 -2.21 7.07
CA THR A 33 3.86 -0.79 6.83
C THR A 33 4.52 -0.60 5.45
N VAL A 34 3.81 0.06 4.55
CA VAL A 34 4.28 0.28 3.17
C VAL A 34 5.10 1.56 3.06
N PHE A 35 4.58 2.65 3.62
CA PHE A 35 5.13 3.98 3.40
C PHE A 35 4.89 4.82 4.66
N THR A 36 5.95 5.38 5.21
CA THR A 36 5.87 6.21 6.43
C THR A 36 6.13 7.67 6.05
N ALA A 37 5.27 8.57 6.53
CA ALA A 37 5.42 9.99 6.28
C ALA A 37 6.70 10.55 6.90
N ALA A 38 7.35 11.46 6.19
CA ALA A 38 8.51 12.19 6.70
C ALA A 38 8.10 13.31 7.67
N ALA A 39 9.08 13.97 8.27
CA ALA A 39 8.86 15.01 9.29
C ALA A 39 7.96 16.15 8.83
N ASN A 40 8.00 16.50 7.55
CA ASN A 40 7.16 17.56 6.96
C ASN A 40 5.98 17.00 6.15
N GLY A 41 5.65 15.73 6.34
CA GLY A 41 4.65 15.05 5.54
C GLY A 41 5.21 14.48 4.25
N SER A 42 4.39 13.70 3.57
CA SER A 42 4.76 13.03 2.33
C SER A 42 3.56 12.95 1.38
N ARG A 43 3.85 12.76 0.12
CA ARG A 43 2.85 12.56 -0.93
C ARG A 43 3.00 11.16 -1.51
N ILE A 44 1.89 10.47 -1.71
CA ILE A 44 1.85 9.18 -2.40
C ILE A 44 1.10 9.37 -3.71
N ASP A 45 1.75 9.05 -4.82
CA ASP A 45 1.20 9.25 -6.16
C ASP A 45 0.78 7.93 -6.81
N ARG A 46 1.43 6.83 -6.47
CA ARG A 46 1.22 5.54 -7.11
C ARG A 46 1.37 4.40 -6.11
N ILE A 47 0.49 3.40 -6.24
CA ILE A 47 0.57 2.15 -5.46
C ILE A 47 0.53 0.97 -6.42
N ILE A 48 1.50 0.06 -6.27
CA ILE A 48 1.59 -1.17 -7.05
C ILE A 48 1.53 -2.35 -6.07
N VAL A 49 0.71 -3.34 -6.39
CA VAL A 49 0.66 -4.62 -5.68
C VAL A 49 0.99 -5.72 -6.67
N THR A 50 1.98 -6.54 -6.36
CA THR A 50 2.39 -7.65 -7.22
C THR A 50 2.48 -8.92 -6.38
N ALA A 51 1.81 -9.98 -6.80
CA ALA A 51 1.96 -11.30 -6.20
C ALA A 51 3.28 -11.93 -6.63
N THR A 52 3.87 -12.75 -5.76
CA THR A 52 5.13 -13.45 -6.06
C THR A 52 4.91 -14.91 -6.43
N GLY A 53 3.67 -15.37 -6.45
CA GLY A 53 3.32 -16.75 -6.77
C GLY A 53 1.84 -16.89 -7.09
N THR A 54 1.34 -18.10 -6.94
CA THR A 54 -0.07 -18.42 -7.18
C THR A 54 -0.98 -17.66 -6.23
N THR A 55 -2.06 -17.09 -6.77
CA THR A 55 -3.10 -16.44 -5.99
C THR A 55 -4.42 -17.17 -6.13
N THR A 56 -5.25 -17.04 -5.09
CA THR A 56 -6.65 -17.45 -5.07
C THR A 56 -7.52 -16.21 -4.96
N ALA A 57 -8.81 -16.32 -5.26
CA ALA A 57 -9.73 -15.20 -5.13
C ALA A 57 -9.72 -14.64 -3.70
N GLY A 58 -9.44 -13.37 -3.56
CA GLY A 58 -9.30 -12.71 -2.26
C GLY A 58 -9.26 -11.22 -2.38
N THR A 59 -8.68 -10.56 -1.37
CA THR A 59 -8.65 -9.10 -1.28
C THR A 59 -7.34 -8.63 -0.67
N ILE A 60 -6.78 -7.57 -1.24
CA ILE A 60 -5.74 -6.76 -0.61
C ILE A 60 -6.41 -5.52 -0.06
N ARG A 61 -6.11 -5.16 1.18
CA ARG A 61 -6.66 -3.95 1.82
C ARG A 61 -5.56 -2.97 2.12
N LEU A 62 -5.83 -1.72 1.84
CA LEU A 62 -4.91 -0.61 2.08
C LEU A 62 -5.50 0.30 3.15
N TYR A 63 -4.67 0.71 4.11
CA TYR A 63 -5.06 1.51 5.26
C TYR A 63 -4.21 2.75 5.38
N ILE A 64 -4.82 3.84 5.82
CA ILE A 64 -4.11 5.01 6.32
C ILE A 64 -4.08 4.91 7.84
N HIS A 65 -2.89 4.88 8.42
CA HIS A 65 -2.66 4.78 9.85
C HIS A 65 -2.24 6.15 10.39
N ASN A 66 -2.95 6.64 11.39
CA ASN A 66 -2.72 7.98 11.94
C ASN A 66 -1.75 8.03 13.13
N GLY A 67 -1.01 6.96 13.35
CA GLY A 67 -0.14 6.81 14.51
C GLY A 67 -0.78 6.02 15.65
N THR A 68 -2.09 5.84 15.63
CA THR A 68 -2.85 5.11 16.66
C THR A 68 -3.80 4.09 16.05
N THR A 69 -4.55 4.47 15.03
CA THR A 69 -5.60 3.65 14.41
C THR A 69 -5.39 3.60 12.90
N ALA A 70 -5.64 2.43 12.32
CA ALA A 70 -5.64 2.24 10.87
C ALA A 70 -7.07 2.38 10.34
N TYR A 71 -7.23 3.15 9.28
CA TYR A 71 -8.52 3.36 8.61
C TYR A 71 -8.46 2.79 7.20
N LEU A 72 -9.46 2.02 6.82
CA LEU A 72 -9.53 1.44 5.49
C LEU A 72 -9.58 2.54 4.43
N TYR A 73 -8.63 2.51 3.51
CA TYR A 73 -8.51 3.46 2.42
C TYR A 73 -9.04 2.88 1.12
N ASP A 74 -8.63 1.65 0.78
CA ASP A 74 -9.00 1.01 -0.48
C ASP A 74 -8.96 -0.51 -0.34
N GLU A 75 -9.73 -1.19 -1.17
CA GLU A 75 -9.72 -2.65 -1.30
C GLU A 75 -9.48 -3.02 -2.76
N VAL A 76 -8.61 -3.99 -2.98
CA VAL A 76 -8.26 -4.49 -4.30
C VAL A 76 -8.68 -5.95 -4.39
N SER A 77 -9.54 -6.29 -5.34
CA SER A 77 -9.90 -7.69 -5.60
C SER A 77 -8.73 -8.42 -6.26
N VAL A 78 -8.42 -9.60 -5.74
CA VAL A 78 -7.36 -10.46 -6.26
C VAL A 78 -7.98 -11.62 -7.00
N ASP A 79 -7.60 -11.80 -8.26
CA ASP A 79 -8.03 -12.92 -9.08
C ASP A 79 -7.18 -14.16 -8.81
N ALA A 80 -7.78 -15.34 -9.04
CA ALA A 80 -7.05 -16.60 -8.99
C ALA A 80 -6.16 -16.71 -10.23
N ILE A 81 -4.85 -16.68 -10.03
CA ILE A 81 -3.86 -16.76 -11.11
C ILE A 81 -2.76 -17.74 -10.70
N THR A 82 -2.42 -18.68 -11.59
CA THR A 82 -1.24 -19.53 -11.44
C THR A 82 -0.17 -19.03 -12.41
N PRO A 83 0.86 -18.33 -11.94
CA PRO A 83 1.89 -17.81 -12.83
C PRO A 83 2.78 -18.93 -13.39
N SER A 84 3.33 -18.65 -14.56
CA SER A 84 4.24 -19.58 -15.27
C SER A 84 5.26 -18.75 -16.08
N GLY A 85 6.07 -19.39 -16.89
CA GLY A 85 6.97 -18.71 -17.80
C GLY A 85 6.27 -17.85 -18.86
N THR A 86 4.97 -18.05 -19.07
CA THR A 86 4.16 -17.30 -20.04
C THR A 86 2.96 -16.59 -19.42
N VAL A 87 2.68 -16.79 -18.13
CA VAL A 87 1.57 -16.17 -17.40
C VAL A 87 2.13 -15.37 -16.24
N SER A 88 1.90 -14.05 -16.23
CA SER A 88 2.31 -13.16 -15.16
C SER A 88 1.49 -13.40 -13.89
N ALA A 89 2.11 -13.23 -12.73
CA ALA A 89 1.42 -13.21 -11.46
C ALA A 89 0.45 -12.01 -11.38
N PHE A 90 -0.45 -12.06 -10.40
CA PHE A 90 -1.38 -10.96 -10.14
C PHE A 90 -0.63 -9.64 -9.96
N ARG A 91 -1.14 -8.57 -10.57
CA ARG A 91 -0.61 -7.22 -10.44
C ARG A 91 -1.76 -6.20 -10.44
N TYR A 92 -1.65 -5.25 -9.53
CA TYR A 92 -2.52 -4.07 -9.45
C TYR A 92 -1.65 -2.82 -9.49
N ASP A 93 -2.04 -1.84 -10.27
CA ASP A 93 -1.31 -0.59 -10.42
C ASP A 93 -2.30 0.58 -10.40
N ASN A 94 -2.21 1.42 -9.38
CA ASN A 94 -2.99 2.64 -9.27
C ASN A 94 -2.05 3.83 -9.43
N THR A 95 -2.13 4.50 -10.58
CA THR A 95 -1.33 5.70 -10.89
C THR A 95 -2.04 6.98 -10.47
N ASN A 96 -3.20 6.89 -9.84
CA ASN A 96 -4.09 8.02 -9.55
C ASN A 96 -4.37 8.15 -8.05
N VAL A 97 -3.43 7.76 -7.21
CA VAL A 97 -3.58 7.77 -5.75
C VAL A 97 -3.69 9.19 -5.22
N ASN A 98 -2.68 9.98 -5.45
CA ASN A 98 -2.68 11.44 -5.26
C ASN A 98 -3.11 11.88 -3.85
N ILE A 99 -2.54 11.25 -2.81
CA ILE A 99 -2.84 11.58 -1.42
C ILE A 99 -1.60 12.17 -0.72
N THR A 100 -1.86 13.02 0.28
CA THR A 100 -0.82 13.54 1.16
C THR A 100 -1.07 13.01 2.57
N ILE A 101 0.00 12.63 3.25
CA ILE A 101 -0.07 12.15 4.62
C ILE A 101 0.85 12.99 5.51
N PRO A 102 0.34 13.49 6.66
CA PRO A 102 1.15 14.28 7.57
C PRO A 102 2.13 13.41 8.36
N THR A 103 3.07 14.07 9.04
CA THR A 103 4.01 13.37 9.93
C THR A 103 3.27 12.49 10.94
N GLY A 104 3.81 11.34 11.24
CA GLY A 104 3.20 10.37 12.15
C GLY A 104 2.20 9.42 11.46
N TYR A 105 1.83 9.69 10.22
CA TYR A 105 0.95 8.82 9.44
C TYR A 105 1.75 7.82 8.62
N SER A 106 1.11 6.73 8.23
CA SER A 106 1.68 5.72 7.34
C SER A 106 0.61 5.07 6.47
N LEU A 107 1.03 4.54 5.32
CA LEU A 107 0.21 3.66 4.51
C LEU A 107 0.54 2.22 4.91
N ARG A 108 -0.49 1.43 5.19
CA ARG A 108 -0.35 0.02 5.56
C ARG A 108 -1.21 -0.87 4.67
N ALA A 109 -0.85 -2.15 4.62
CA ALA A 109 -1.52 -3.11 3.77
C ALA A 109 -1.72 -4.44 4.47
N SER A 110 -2.78 -5.15 4.08
CA SER A 110 -3.03 -6.53 4.50
C SER A 110 -3.53 -7.38 3.33
N THR A 111 -3.41 -8.69 3.48
CA THR A 111 -3.95 -9.66 2.53
C THR A 111 -4.96 -10.57 3.22
N ALA A 112 -6.09 -10.85 2.58
CA ALA A 112 -7.09 -11.75 3.12
C ALA A 112 -6.59 -13.20 3.15
N ASN A 113 -5.81 -13.60 2.15
CA ASN A 113 -5.27 -14.96 2.02
C ASN A 113 -3.77 -14.97 2.37
N ALA A 114 -3.29 -16.11 2.89
CA ALA A 114 -1.87 -16.31 3.22
C ALA A 114 -1.04 -16.54 1.95
N GLU A 115 -0.97 -15.51 1.11
CA GLU A 115 -0.22 -15.47 -0.14
C GLU A 115 0.67 -14.24 -0.12
N THR A 116 1.83 -14.32 -0.77
CA THR A 116 2.82 -13.23 -0.69
C THR A 116 2.60 -12.20 -1.77
N PHE A 117 2.52 -10.94 -1.34
CA PHE A 117 2.41 -9.78 -2.22
C PHE A 117 3.47 -8.76 -1.85
N ASN A 118 4.11 -8.18 -2.85
CA ASN A 118 4.92 -6.99 -2.68
C ASN A 118 4.04 -5.76 -2.90
N VAL A 119 3.98 -4.89 -1.92
CA VAL A 119 3.23 -3.63 -2.00
C VAL A 119 4.22 -2.49 -2.06
N ILE A 120 4.12 -1.68 -3.10
CA ILE A 120 5.07 -0.60 -3.39
C ILE A 120 4.28 0.69 -3.52
N ALA A 121 4.66 1.71 -2.77
CA ALA A 121 4.09 3.05 -2.87
C ALA A 121 5.18 4.04 -3.28
N MET A 122 4.89 4.85 -4.28
CA MET A 122 5.82 5.83 -4.84
C MET A 122 5.27 7.24 -4.65
N GLY A 123 6.12 8.14 -4.27
CA GLY A 123 5.79 9.54 -4.08
C GLY A 123 7.00 10.35 -3.69
N GLY A 124 6.86 11.21 -2.70
CA GLY A 124 7.96 12.04 -2.24
C GLY A 124 7.70 12.63 -0.87
N ASP A 125 8.78 13.10 -0.27
CA ASP A 125 8.78 13.81 1.01
C ASP A 125 8.83 15.31 0.78
N TYR A 126 8.09 16.04 1.61
CA TYR A 126 8.15 17.50 1.62
C TYR A 126 9.33 18.02 2.39
#